data_e6c7f7f4b5b92ff3d1731d649fef7e31
#
_entry.id   e6c7f7f4b5b92ff3d1731d649fef7e31
#
_cell.length_a   1.000
_cell.length_b   1.000
_cell.length_c   1.000
_cell.angle_alpha   90.00
_cell.angle_beta   90.00
_cell.angle_gamma   90.00
#
_symmetry.space_group_name_H-M   'P 1'
#
loop_
_entity.id
_entity.type
_entity.pdbx_description
1 polymer ?
#
loop_
_entity_poly.entity_id
_entity_poly.type
_entity_poly.pdbx_seq_one_letter_code
_entity_poly.pdbx_strand_id
1 'polypeptide(L)'
;IKGVKNEKGVYITPAFPKLIYALQENNIEPNSQYYYLTELAARCSAKRLVPDYISEKVMKELKVDQNGNGQCYPSMGCRSFLTPYIDENGKPKYYGRFNQGVVTINLVDVACSSKRDMNKFWQIFDERLDLCYRALMCRHERLKGTPSDVAPILWQHGALARLKKGETIDKLLYGGYSTISLGYAGLYECVKYMTGKSHTDPSATPFAIEVMQHLNDACAKWKEKENIDFSLYGTPIESTTYKFAKCLQKRFGKIEGVTDKNYITNSYHIHVTEHINAFDKLTFESQFQKLSPGGAISYVEVPDMQDNIDAVLAVMKHIYNNIMYAELNTKSDYCMACGYDGEIQIEKDENGKLIWVCPNCGNKNQDMMSVARRTCGYIGTQFWNQGRTQEIKERVLHL
;
A
#
# COMPACT_ATOMS: atom_id res chain seq x y z
N ILE A 1 -15.86 -15.56 7.01
CA ILE A 1 -15.40 -16.78 6.31
C ILE A 1 -16.28 -17.11 5.10
N LYS A 2 -17.60 -17.11 5.22
CA LYS A 2 -18.49 -17.37 4.07
C LYS A 2 -18.34 -16.35 2.94
N GLY A 3 -18.00 -15.10 3.25
CA GLY A 3 -18.05 -13.98 2.33
C GLY A 3 -19.43 -13.33 2.25
N VAL A 4 -19.66 -12.55 1.22
CA VAL A 4 -20.96 -11.92 0.92
C VAL A 4 -21.59 -12.57 -0.31
N LYS A 5 -22.91 -12.67 -0.32
CA LYS A 5 -23.66 -13.25 -1.43
C LYS A 5 -23.80 -12.21 -2.54
N ASN A 6 -23.34 -12.52 -3.74
CA ASN A 6 -23.53 -11.65 -4.90
C ASN A 6 -24.94 -11.80 -5.49
N GLU A 7 -25.26 -11.02 -6.54
CA GLU A 7 -26.55 -11.04 -7.22
C GLU A 7 -26.93 -12.42 -7.81
N LYS A 8 -25.92 -13.24 -8.11
CA LYS A 8 -26.11 -14.61 -8.62
C LYS A 8 -26.18 -15.68 -7.52
N GLY A 9 -26.22 -15.25 -6.24
CA GLY A 9 -26.33 -16.14 -5.10
C GLY A 9 -25.05 -16.82 -4.66
N VAL A 10 -23.89 -16.49 -5.27
CA VAL A 10 -22.58 -17.04 -4.96
C VAL A 10 -21.89 -16.24 -3.86
N TYR A 11 -21.23 -16.93 -2.92
CA TYR A 11 -20.46 -16.27 -1.87
C TYR A 11 -19.09 -15.86 -2.41
N ILE A 12 -18.81 -14.57 -2.38
CA ILE A 12 -17.57 -13.96 -2.84
C ILE A 12 -16.86 -13.20 -1.72
N THR A 13 -15.58 -12.89 -1.91
CA THR A 13 -14.82 -12.04 -0.99
C THR A 13 -15.36 -10.61 -1.04
N PRO A 14 -15.76 -10.01 0.12
CA PRO A 14 -16.20 -8.62 0.16
C PRO A 14 -14.99 -7.68 -0.03
N ALA A 15 -15.09 -6.76 -0.98
CA ALA A 15 -14.09 -5.71 -1.15
C ALA A 15 -14.20 -4.63 -0.07
N PHE A 16 -15.43 -4.35 0.39
CA PHE A 16 -15.76 -3.34 1.41
C PHE A 16 -16.84 -3.85 2.38
N PRO A 17 -16.86 -3.34 3.64
CA PRO A 17 -15.87 -2.45 4.26
C PRO A 17 -14.51 -3.17 4.44
N LYS A 18 -13.42 -2.38 4.49
CA LYS A 18 -12.10 -2.93 4.78
C LYS A 18 -12.07 -3.47 6.21
N LEU A 19 -11.77 -4.74 6.36
CA LEU A 19 -11.67 -5.41 7.66
C LEU A 19 -10.22 -5.40 8.11
N ILE A 20 -9.95 -4.83 9.27
CA ILE A 20 -8.63 -4.75 9.88
C ILE A 20 -8.67 -5.48 11.23
N TYR A 21 -7.68 -6.31 11.48
CA TYR A 21 -7.50 -7.01 12.74
C TYR A 21 -6.22 -6.53 13.43
N ALA A 22 -6.38 -5.92 14.60
CA ALA A 22 -5.24 -5.51 15.41
C ALA A 22 -4.69 -6.72 16.17
N LEU A 23 -3.44 -7.07 15.88
CA LEU A 23 -2.69 -8.08 16.63
C LEU A 23 -2.15 -7.44 17.91
N GLN A 24 -2.56 -7.99 19.05
CA GLN A 24 -2.32 -7.44 20.38
C GLN A 24 -1.78 -8.54 21.30
N GLU A 25 -1.18 -8.16 22.42
CA GLU A 25 -0.67 -9.10 23.41
C GLU A 25 -1.75 -10.07 23.92
N ASN A 26 -2.98 -9.59 24.08
CA ASN A 26 -4.11 -10.35 24.60
C ASN A 26 -4.81 -11.26 23.55
N ASN A 27 -4.32 -11.28 22.31
CA ASN A 27 -4.92 -12.12 21.26
C ASN A 27 -3.91 -12.91 20.40
N ILE A 28 -2.59 -12.65 20.54
CA ILE A 28 -1.59 -13.27 19.66
C ILE A 28 -0.99 -14.57 20.22
N GLU A 29 -1.00 -14.77 21.52
CA GLU A 29 -0.48 -15.97 22.15
C GLU A 29 -1.59 -17.01 22.32
N PRO A 30 -1.29 -18.33 22.13
CA PRO A 30 -2.30 -19.41 22.21
C PRO A 30 -3.11 -19.43 23.52
N ASN A 31 -2.53 -18.98 24.61
CA ASN A 31 -3.17 -18.95 25.93
C ASN A 31 -3.80 -17.59 26.27
N SER A 32 -3.78 -16.64 25.34
CA SER A 32 -4.36 -15.31 25.56
C SER A 32 -5.88 -15.33 25.47
N GLN A 33 -6.52 -14.38 26.15
CA GLN A 33 -7.97 -14.32 26.34
C GLN A 33 -8.76 -14.34 25.02
N TYR A 34 -8.23 -13.71 23.98
CA TYR A 34 -8.90 -13.53 22.69
C TYR A 34 -8.24 -14.28 21.53
N TYR A 35 -7.38 -15.28 21.82
CA TYR A 35 -6.70 -16.04 20.77
C TYR A 35 -7.64 -16.71 19.77
N TYR A 36 -8.82 -17.13 20.21
CA TYR A 36 -9.84 -17.70 19.34
C TYR A 36 -10.27 -16.75 18.20
N LEU A 37 -10.19 -15.42 18.42
CA LEU A 37 -10.45 -14.44 17.35
C LEU A 37 -9.30 -14.42 16.33
N THR A 38 -8.07 -14.64 16.75
CA THR A 38 -6.91 -14.76 15.89
C THR A 38 -6.99 -16.01 15.02
N GLU A 39 -7.41 -17.14 15.57
CA GLU A 39 -7.69 -18.37 14.80
C GLU A 39 -8.82 -18.13 13.77
N LEU A 40 -9.89 -17.44 14.17
CA LEU A 40 -10.99 -17.10 13.28
C LEU A 40 -10.52 -16.16 12.15
N ALA A 41 -9.68 -15.17 12.45
CA ALA A 41 -9.07 -14.28 11.48
C ALA A 41 -8.16 -15.05 10.50
N ALA A 42 -7.34 -15.97 10.99
CA ALA A 42 -6.49 -16.84 10.17
C ALA A 42 -7.32 -17.67 9.18
N ARG A 43 -8.38 -18.33 9.65
CA ARG A 43 -9.32 -19.07 8.79
C ARG A 43 -10.02 -18.20 7.76
N CYS A 44 -10.30 -16.94 8.13
CA CYS A 44 -10.89 -15.97 7.20
C CYS A 44 -9.89 -15.58 6.11
N SER A 45 -8.65 -15.24 6.46
CA SER A 45 -7.60 -14.90 5.50
C SER A 45 -7.23 -16.06 4.58
N ALA A 46 -7.19 -17.28 5.10
CA ALA A 46 -6.92 -18.48 4.31
C ALA A 46 -7.90 -18.66 3.13
N LYS A 47 -9.12 -18.13 3.27
CA LYS A 47 -10.18 -18.28 2.26
C LYS A 47 -10.58 -16.98 1.55
N ARG A 48 -10.45 -15.80 2.18
CA ARG A 48 -11.16 -14.58 1.74
C ARG A 48 -10.31 -13.31 1.62
N LEU A 49 -9.00 -13.37 1.66
CA LEU A 49 -8.09 -12.22 1.60
C LEU A 49 -8.26 -11.18 2.74
N VAL A 50 -9.11 -11.41 3.69
CA VAL A 50 -9.38 -10.51 4.81
C VAL A 50 -9.35 -11.29 6.13
N PRO A 51 -9.01 -10.62 7.23
CA PRO A 51 -8.66 -9.22 7.44
C PRO A 51 -7.23 -8.88 7.05
N ASP A 52 -6.92 -7.56 7.02
CA ASP A 52 -5.56 -7.06 7.09
C ASP A 52 -5.11 -7.02 8.54
N TYR A 53 -3.80 -7.09 8.78
CA TYR A 53 -3.22 -7.18 10.10
C TYR A 53 -2.38 -5.97 10.45
N ILE A 54 -2.70 -5.33 11.59
CA ILE A 54 -1.89 -4.28 12.22
C ILE A 54 -1.24 -4.85 13.46
N SER A 55 0.08 -4.72 13.59
CA SER A 55 0.79 -4.98 14.84
C SER A 55 0.65 -3.78 15.78
N GLU A 56 -0.07 -3.93 16.87
CA GLU A 56 -0.13 -2.90 17.90
C GLU A 56 1.25 -2.61 18.49
N LYS A 57 2.06 -3.67 18.73
CA LYS A 57 3.41 -3.57 19.27
C LYS A 57 4.29 -2.67 18.40
N VAL A 58 4.45 -3.02 17.11
CA VAL A 58 5.31 -2.27 16.18
C VAL A 58 4.73 -0.88 15.89
N MET A 59 3.39 -0.79 15.80
CA MET A 59 2.75 0.50 15.54
C MET A 59 2.97 1.51 16.68
N LYS A 60 2.89 1.08 17.94
CA LYS A 60 3.19 1.94 19.09
C LYS A 60 4.65 2.40 19.15
N GLU A 61 5.58 1.63 18.58
CA GLU A 61 6.98 2.05 18.46
C GLU A 61 7.17 3.11 17.36
N LEU A 62 6.40 3.04 16.29
CA LEU A 62 6.54 3.91 15.11
C LEU A 62 5.64 5.15 15.14
N LYS A 63 4.47 5.04 15.74
CA LYS A 63 3.46 6.11 15.80
C LYS A 63 3.46 6.80 17.16
N VAL A 64 4.54 7.53 17.40
CA VAL A 64 4.78 8.24 18.67
C VAL A 64 4.28 9.69 18.54
N ASP A 65 3.49 10.15 19.49
CA ASP A 65 3.01 11.51 19.55
C ASP A 65 4.06 12.48 20.13
N GLN A 66 3.74 13.78 20.17
CA GLN A 66 4.62 14.83 20.69
C GLN A 66 4.96 14.67 22.19
N ASN A 67 4.21 13.84 22.92
CA ASN A 67 4.45 13.55 24.34
C ASN A 67 5.25 12.25 24.55
N GLY A 68 5.68 11.60 23.46
CA GLY A 68 6.42 10.34 23.51
C GLY A 68 5.54 9.09 23.69
N ASN A 69 4.20 9.21 23.59
CA ASN A 69 3.29 8.09 23.74
C ASN A 69 3.06 7.38 22.41
N GLY A 70 3.25 6.08 22.39
CA GLY A 70 2.95 5.23 21.24
C GLY A 70 1.45 5.07 21.02
N GLN A 71 1.02 5.16 19.76
CA GLN A 71 -0.39 5.11 19.37
C GLN A 71 -0.64 3.96 18.39
N CYS A 72 -1.82 3.32 18.50
CA CYS A 72 -2.29 2.33 17.54
C CYS A 72 -3.68 2.73 17.03
N TYR A 73 -3.82 2.82 15.72
CA TYR A 73 -5.05 3.22 15.04
C TYR A 73 -5.12 2.65 13.61
N PRO A 74 -6.31 2.49 13.01
CA PRO A 74 -6.44 1.93 11.68
C PRO A 74 -5.94 2.88 10.60
N SER A 75 -5.65 2.31 9.42
CA SER A 75 -5.33 3.08 8.22
C SER A 75 -6.57 3.85 7.72
N MET A 76 -6.32 4.99 7.10
CA MET A 76 -7.29 5.68 6.27
C MET A 76 -7.19 5.14 4.84
N GLY A 77 -8.30 4.60 4.32
CA GLY A 77 -8.29 3.94 3.02
C GLY A 77 -7.43 2.66 3.02
N CYS A 78 -6.63 2.46 1.96
CA CYS A 78 -5.88 1.21 1.79
C CYS A 78 -4.68 1.09 2.74
N ARG A 79 -3.85 2.12 2.89
CA ARG A 79 -2.60 2.07 3.67
C ARG A 79 -2.13 3.40 4.22
N SER A 80 -2.89 4.49 4.10
CA SER A 80 -2.49 5.80 4.60
C SER A 80 -2.66 5.86 6.11
N PHE A 81 -1.62 6.27 6.81
CA PHE A 81 -1.67 6.57 8.23
C PHE A 81 -1.36 8.05 8.40
N LEU A 82 -2.30 8.77 8.98
CA LEU A 82 -2.04 10.15 9.40
C LEU A 82 -1.02 10.13 10.54
N THR A 83 -0.19 11.15 10.64
CA THR A 83 0.75 11.26 11.76
C THR A 83 0.00 11.37 13.08
N PRO A 84 0.58 10.94 14.22
CA PRO A 84 -0.03 11.13 15.53
C PRO A 84 -0.37 12.61 15.77
N TYR A 85 -1.54 12.88 16.33
CA TYR A 85 -2.04 14.22 16.59
C TYR A 85 -2.76 14.27 17.93
N ILE A 86 -2.49 15.32 18.69
CA ILE A 86 -3.13 15.60 19.96
C ILE A 86 -4.00 16.84 19.77
N ASP A 87 -5.25 16.76 20.17
CA ASP A 87 -6.21 17.85 20.05
C ASP A 87 -5.97 18.99 21.09
N GLU A 88 -6.76 20.04 21.01
CA GLU A 88 -6.72 21.19 21.90
C GLU A 88 -6.98 20.85 23.38
N ASN A 89 -7.55 19.69 23.67
CA ASN A 89 -7.81 19.17 25.02
C ASN A 89 -6.68 18.24 25.51
N GLY A 90 -5.57 18.11 24.76
CA GLY A 90 -4.46 17.24 25.10
C GLY A 90 -4.74 15.74 24.87
N LYS A 91 -5.77 15.39 24.09
CA LYS A 91 -6.16 13.99 23.81
C LYS A 91 -5.76 13.56 22.42
N PRO A 92 -5.28 12.31 22.24
CA PRO A 92 -5.03 11.74 20.94
C PRO A 92 -6.32 11.73 20.10
N LYS A 93 -6.23 12.19 18.84
CA LYS A 93 -7.36 12.20 17.92
C LYS A 93 -7.07 11.31 16.72
N TYR A 94 -7.80 10.21 16.61
CA TYR A 94 -7.62 9.20 15.56
C TYR A 94 -8.62 9.31 14.41
N TYR A 95 -9.74 9.99 14.60
CA TYR A 95 -10.85 10.12 13.65
C TYR A 95 -11.11 11.59 13.29
N GLY A 96 -11.88 11.79 12.24
CA GLY A 96 -12.25 13.13 11.80
C GLY A 96 -11.06 13.94 11.28
N ARG A 97 -10.06 13.28 10.73
CA ARG A 97 -8.86 13.87 10.15
C ARG A 97 -8.75 13.44 8.67
N PHE A 98 -7.90 14.08 7.89
CA PHE A 98 -7.83 13.84 6.46
C PHE A 98 -6.44 14.06 5.88
N ASN A 99 -6.23 13.56 4.66
CA ASN A 99 -5.06 13.83 3.83
C ASN A 99 -5.45 14.85 2.75
N GLN A 100 -4.68 15.92 2.62
CA GLN A 100 -4.92 17.01 1.65
C GLN A 100 -4.63 16.57 0.21
N GLY A 101 -3.83 15.53 0.03
CA GLY A 101 -3.51 14.97 -1.27
C GLY A 101 -2.14 14.32 -1.33
N VAL A 102 -1.90 13.65 -2.45
CA VAL A 102 -0.66 12.91 -2.71
C VAL A 102 -0.07 13.34 -4.05
N VAL A 103 1.25 13.52 -4.10
CA VAL A 103 2.04 13.61 -5.34
C VAL A 103 3.10 12.52 -5.28
N THR A 104 3.22 11.71 -6.33
CA THR A 104 4.12 10.55 -6.34
C THR A 104 5.32 10.78 -7.25
N ILE A 105 6.52 10.70 -6.67
CA ILE A 105 7.77 10.72 -7.46
C ILE A 105 8.02 9.36 -8.09
N ASN A 106 8.46 9.36 -9.36
CA ASN A 106 8.91 8.18 -10.08
C ASN A 106 10.43 8.04 -9.93
N LEU A 107 10.86 7.18 -9.00
CA LEU A 107 12.28 6.96 -8.73
C LEU A 107 13.03 6.36 -9.93
N VAL A 108 12.34 5.58 -10.75
CA VAL A 108 12.94 4.99 -11.97
C VAL A 108 13.29 6.07 -13.00
N ASP A 109 12.45 7.10 -13.13
CA ASP A 109 12.74 8.25 -14.01
C ASP A 109 13.99 9.00 -13.55
N VAL A 110 14.11 9.23 -12.24
CA VAL A 110 15.30 9.86 -11.63
C VAL A 110 16.56 9.05 -11.97
N ALA A 111 16.53 7.74 -11.71
CA ALA A 111 17.64 6.85 -11.95
C ALA A 111 18.03 6.80 -13.43
N CYS A 112 17.09 6.54 -14.33
CA CYS A 112 17.37 6.46 -15.77
C CYS A 112 17.87 7.80 -16.35
N SER A 113 17.37 8.93 -15.85
CA SER A 113 17.81 10.27 -16.27
C SER A 113 19.26 10.56 -15.88
N SER A 114 19.74 10.00 -14.77
CA SER A 114 21.13 10.17 -14.29
C SER A 114 22.18 9.43 -15.14
N LYS A 115 21.74 8.44 -15.95
CA LYS A 115 22.64 7.56 -16.74
C LYS A 115 23.69 6.86 -15.88
N ARG A 116 23.32 6.43 -14.66
CA ARG A 116 24.18 5.78 -13.66
C ARG A 116 25.27 6.68 -13.04
N ASP A 117 25.22 7.97 -13.29
CA ASP A 117 26.08 8.94 -12.62
C ASP A 117 25.47 9.30 -11.26
N MET A 118 26.16 8.97 -10.17
CA MET A 118 25.66 9.16 -8.82
C MET A 118 25.46 10.64 -8.46
N ASN A 119 26.36 11.52 -8.89
CA ASN A 119 26.23 12.95 -8.62
C ASN A 119 25.02 13.54 -9.34
N LYS A 120 24.83 13.16 -10.62
CA LYS A 120 23.64 13.55 -11.39
C LYS A 120 22.36 12.94 -10.82
N PHE A 121 22.42 11.74 -10.25
CA PHE A 121 21.26 11.12 -9.61
C PHE A 121 20.72 12.03 -8.50
N TRP A 122 21.57 12.43 -7.56
CA TRP A 122 21.13 13.28 -6.44
C TRP A 122 20.69 14.68 -6.91
N GLN A 123 21.39 15.27 -7.87
CA GLN A 123 20.97 16.55 -8.46
C GLN A 123 19.58 16.46 -9.09
N ILE A 124 19.32 15.46 -9.94
CA ILE A 124 18.03 15.26 -10.59
C ILE A 124 16.96 14.91 -9.55
N PHE A 125 17.33 14.16 -8.52
CA PHE A 125 16.42 13.82 -7.43
C PHE A 125 15.92 15.07 -6.74
N ASP A 126 16.80 15.99 -6.37
CA ASP A 126 16.44 17.27 -5.75
C ASP A 126 15.57 18.14 -6.67
N GLU A 127 15.87 18.19 -7.97
CA GLU A 127 15.03 18.88 -8.97
C GLU A 127 13.60 18.28 -9.01
N ARG A 128 13.47 16.96 -8.96
CA ARG A 128 12.16 16.29 -8.94
C ARG A 128 11.44 16.47 -7.61
N LEU A 129 12.16 16.51 -6.50
CA LEU A 129 11.60 16.81 -5.18
C LEU A 129 11.05 18.23 -5.13
N ASP A 130 11.74 19.23 -5.70
CA ASP A 130 11.20 20.60 -5.81
C ASP A 130 9.89 20.62 -6.60
N LEU A 131 9.82 19.91 -7.72
CA LEU A 131 8.58 19.77 -8.49
C LEU A 131 7.45 19.13 -7.67
N CYS A 132 7.75 18.08 -6.91
CA CYS A 132 6.78 17.44 -6.02
C CYS A 132 6.30 18.40 -4.93
N TYR A 133 7.21 19.13 -4.30
CA TYR A 133 6.89 20.15 -3.30
C TYR A 133 5.93 21.20 -3.87
N ARG A 134 6.28 21.78 -5.02
CA ARG A 134 5.44 22.79 -5.69
C ARG A 134 4.06 22.26 -6.04
N ALA A 135 3.98 21.01 -6.50
CA ALA A 135 2.71 20.36 -6.80
C ALA A 135 1.88 20.10 -5.54
N LEU A 136 2.51 19.69 -4.44
CA LEU A 136 1.83 19.52 -3.15
C LEU A 136 1.34 20.85 -2.60
N MET A 137 2.15 21.92 -2.68
CA MET A 137 1.73 23.27 -2.28
C MET A 137 0.58 23.80 -3.14
N CYS A 138 0.58 23.52 -4.45
CA CYS A 138 -0.56 23.86 -5.31
C CYS A 138 -1.86 23.19 -4.86
N ARG A 139 -1.80 21.92 -4.40
CA ARG A 139 -2.96 21.21 -3.83
C ARG A 139 -3.40 21.85 -2.49
N HIS A 140 -2.46 22.17 -1.63
CA HIS A 140 -2.73 22.84 -0.36
C HIS A 140 -3.41 24.20 -0.58
N GLU A 141 -2.82 25.06 -1.41
CA GLU A 141 -3.37 26.37 -1.74
C GLU A 141 -4.77 26.31 -2.33
N ARG A 142 -5.09 25.24 -3.08
CA ARG A 142 -6.42 25.02 -3.65
C ARG A 142 -7.49 24.76 -2.59
N LEU A 143 -7.10 24.29 -1.41
CA LEU A 143 -8.01 24.01 -0.29
C LEU A 143 -8.26 25.24 0.58
N LYS A 144 -7.36 26.24 0.58
CA LYS A 144 -7.49 27.44 1.38
C LYS A 144 -8.73 28.24 0.99
N GLY A 145 -9.38 28.80 1.98
CA GLY A 145 -10.61 29.57 1.80
C GLY A 145 -11.85 28.73 1.49
N THR A 146 -11.74 27.39 1.48
CA THR A 146 -12.89 26.51 1.25
C THR A 146 -13.89 26.65 2.40
N PRO A 147 -15.14 27.09 2.16
CA PRO A 147 -16.14 27.18 3.22
C PRO A 147 -16.71 25.80 3.56
N SER A 148 -17.07 25.62 4.82
CA SER A 148 -17.66 24.38 5.34
C SER A 148 -18.94 23.96 4.61
N ASP A 149 -19.62 24.90 3.97
CA ASP A 149 -20.85 24.67 3.18
C ASP A 149 -20.63 23.89 1.90
N VAL A 150 -19.41 23.79 1.39
CA VAL A 150 -19.08 23.02 0.18
C VAL A 150 -19.37 21.53 0.37
N ALA A 151 -19.13 21.01 1.57
CA ALA A 151 -19.42 19.61 1.91
C ALA A 151 -19.83 19.51 3.40
N PRO A 152 -21.07 19.86 3.74
CA PRO A 152 -21.53 19.94 5.13
C PRO A 152 -21.33 18.65 5.93
N ILE A 153 -21.56 17.49 5.32
CA ILE A 153 -21.34 16.18 5.97
C ILE A 153 -19.90 16.04 6.45
N LEU A 154 -18.92 16.48 5.65
CA LEU A 154 -17.50 16.40 5.98
C LEU A 154 -17.14 17.43 7.06
N TRP A 155 -17.54 18.68 6.86
CA TRP A 155 -17.00 19.80 7.61
C TRP A 155 -17.84 20.29 8.78
N GLN A 156 -19.18 20.14 8.72
CA GLN A 156 -20.10 20.63 9.75
C GLN A 156 -20.66 19.51 10.64
N HIS A 157 -20.95 18.32 10.05
CA HIS A 157 -21.65 17.25 10.73
C HIS A 157 -20.75 16.16 11.31
N GLY A 158 -19.45 16.32 11.27
CA GLY A 158 -18.50 15.54 12.08
C GLY A 158 -17.82 14.38 11.38
N ALA A 159 -17.97 14.20 10.06
CA ALA A 159 -17.19 13.18 9.35
C ALA A 159 -15.68 13.52 9.40
N LEU A 160 -15.31 14.79 9.19
CA LEU A 160 -13.93 15.28 9.32
C LEU A 160 -13.79 16.37 10.38
N ALA A 161 -14.77 17.25 10.52
CA ALA A 161 -14.76 18.34 11.48
C ALA A 161 -16.20 18.72 11.93
N ARG A 162 -16.29 19.67 12.88
CA ARG A 162 -17.55 20.26 13.33
C ARG A 162 -17.44 21.79 13.27
N LEU A 163 -17.24 22.30 12.07
CA LEU A 163 -17.18 23.74 11.80
C LEU A 163 -18.56 24.32 11.76
N LYS A 164 -18.67 25.62 12.06
CA LYS A 164 -19.91 26.37 11.87
C LYS A 164 -20.17 26.57 10.38
N LYS A 165 -21.43 26.82 10.02
CA LYS A 165 -21.82 27.20 8.67
C LYS A 165 -21.06 28.46 8.22
N GLY A 166 -20.48 28.45 7.02
CA GLY A 166 -19.69 29.55 6.47
C GLY A 166 -18.26 29.68 7.02
N GLU A 167 -17.87 28.90 8.03
CA GLU A 167 -16.50 28.87 8.53
C GLU A 167 -15.60 28.16 7.51
N THR A 168 -14.37 28.68 7.27
CA THR A 168 -13.42 28.06 6.36
C THR A 168 -12.68 26.89 7.02
N ILE A 169 -12.19 25.95 6.19
CA ILE A 169 -11.42 24.79 6.67
C ILE A 169 -9.94 25.12 6.98
N ASP A 170 -9.52 26.36 6.83
CA ASP A 170 -8.11 26.77 6.83
C ASP A 170 -7.35 26.32 8.09
N LYS A 171 -7.97 26.44 9.27
CA LYS A 171 -7.37 25.97 10.52
C LYS A 171 -7.08 24.48 10.57
N LEU A 172 -7.72 23.68 9.71
CA LEU A 172 -7.54 22.24 9.63
C LEU A 172 -6.40 21.84 8.68
N LEU A 173 -5.85 22.78 7.92
CA LEU A 173 -4.81 22.53 6.93
C LEU A 173 -3.40 22.56 7.53
N TYR A 174 -3.25 23.05 8.76
CA TYR A 174 -1.97 23.31 9.43
C TYR A 174 -1.85 22.55 10.76
N GLY A 175 -0.66 22.60 11.38
CA GLY A 175 -0.43 22.11 12.74
C GLY A 175 -0.62 20.60 12.93
N GLY A 176 -0.68 19.80 11.87
CA GLY A 176 -0.80 18.34 11.96
C GLY A 176 -2.23 17.82 12.05
N TYR A 177 -3.28 18.65 12.03
CA TYR A 177 -4.66 18.15 11.98
C TYR A 177 -4.93 17.34 10.71
N SER A 178 -4.41 17.78 9.58
CA SER A 178 -4.36 17.04 8.32
C SER A 178 -2.93 16.85 7.87
N THR A 179 -2.71 15.86 7.00
CA THR A 179 -1.41 15.57 6.40
C THR A 179 -1.45 15.87 4.91
N ILE A 180 -0.27 16.02 4.30
CA ILE A 180 -0.10 16.02 2.85
C ILE A 180 1.04 15.08 2.52
N SER A 181 0.91 14.26 1.48
CA SER A 181 1.80 13.11 1.29
C SER A 181 2.67 13.23 0.06
N LEU A 182 3.98 13.05 0.25
CA LEU A 182 4.91 12.69 -0.82
C LEU A 182 4.86 11.18 -1.03
N GLY A 183 4.36 10.74 -2.18
CA GLY A 183 4.40 9.34 -2.57
C GLY A 183 5.65 8.99 -3.36
N TYR A 184 5.99 7.72 -3.43
CA TYR A 184 7.10 7.23 -4.25
C TYR A 184 6.77 5.87 -4.87
N ALA A 185 7.46 5.54 -5.98
CA ALA A 185 7.28 4.30 -6.72
C ALA A 185 8.58 3.86 -7.39
N GLY A 186 8.76 2.54 -7.55
CA GLY A 186 9.85 1.97 -8.31
C GLY A 186 11.20 2.01 -7.59
N LEU A 187 11.22 1.79 -6.27
CA LEU A 187 12.49 1.73 -5.52
C LEU A 187 13.37 0.57 -6.01
N TYR A 188 12.77 -0.61 -6.27
CA TYR A 188 13.50 -1.76 -6.81
C TYR A 188 14.21 -1.39 -8.13
N GLU A 189 13.47 -0.89 -9.11
CA GLU A 189 14.02 -0.57 -10.43
C GLU A 189 15.04 0.57 -10.37
N CYS A 190 14.83 1.53 -9.48
CA CYS A 190 15.80 2.61 -9.22
C CYS A 190 17.14 2.04 -8.75
N VAL A 191 17.13 1.22 -7.72
CA VAL A 191 18.32 0.58 -7.16
C VAL A 191 18.95 -0.35 -8.19
N LYS A 192 18.15 -1.16 -8.88
CA LYS A 192 18.60 -2.07 -9.93
C LYS A 192 19.32 -1.34 -11.05
N TYR A 193 18.80 -0.20 -11.50
CA TYR A 193 19.45 0.59 -12.54
C TYR A 193 20.78 1.18 -12.08
N MET A 194 20.82 1.74 -10.86
CA MET A 194 22.00 2.42 -10.34
C MET A 194 23.13 1.46 -9.93
N THR A 195 22.78 0.31 -9.35
CA THR A 195 23.77 -0.63 -8.74
C THR A 195 23.94 -1.92 -9.54
N GLY A 196 23.05 -2.24 -10.46
CA GLY A 196 22.99 -3.52 -11.17
C GLY A 196 22.33 -4.66 -10.37
N LYS A 197 21.93 -4.42 -9.11
CA LYS A 197 21.42 -5.44 -8.18
C LYS A 197 20.02 -5.09 -7.64
N SER A 198 19.31 -6.11 -7.16
CA SER A 198 18.08 -5.90 -6.39
C SER A 198 18.38 -5.10 -5.11
N HIS A 199 17.41 -4.33 -4.62
CA HIS A 199 17.53 -3.67 -3.32
C HIS A 199 17.54 -4.64 -2.13
N THR A 200 17.22 -5.93 -2.36
CA THR A 200 17.38 -7.02 -1.39
C THR A 200 18.82 -7.50 -1.24
N ASP A 201 19.71 -7.23 -2.23
CA ASP A 201 21.11 -7.55 -2.13
C ASP A 201 21.77 -6.71 -1.02
N PRO A 202 22.47 -7.33 -0.05
CA PRO A 202 23.07 -6.61 1.08
C PRO A 202 24.00 -5.45 0.69
N SER A 203 24.62 -5.51 -0.50
CA SER A 203 25.49 -4.43 -1.00
C SER A 203 24.69 -3.26 -1.62
N ALA A 204 23.44 -3.47 -2.01
CA ALA A 204 22.57 -2.46 -2.62
C ALA A 204 21.53 -1.89 -1.64
N THR A 205 21.19 -2.63 -0.59
CA THR A 205 20.24 -2.18 0.46
C THR A 205 20.61 -0.82 1.06
N PRO A 206 21.89 -0.50 1.36
CA PRO A 206 22.22 0.82 1.91
C PRO A 206 21.83 1.97 0.99
N PHE A 207 21.99 1.84 -0.31
CA PHE A 207 21.55 2.87 -1.27
C PHE A 207 20.01 3.02 -1.28
N ALA A 208 19.26 1.92 -1.18
CA ALA A 208 17.81 1.99 -1.05
C ALA A 208 17.37 2.76 0.21
N ILE A 209 18.03 2.51 1.34
CA ILE A 209 17.77 3.23 2.60
C ILE A 209 18.13 4.72 2.47
N GLU A 210 19.26 5.05 1.84
CA GLU A 210 19.69 6.44 1.60
C GLU A 210 18.66 7.20 0.75
N VAL A 211 18.14 6.59 -0.32
CA VAL A 211 17.06 7.16 -1.14
C VAL A 211 15.81 7.45 -0.29
N MET A 212 15.41 6.51 0.56
CA MET A 212 14.25 6.68 1.44
C MET A 212 14.47 7.75 2.51
N GLN A 213 15.67 7.82 3.06
CA GLN A 213 16.03 8.85 4.05
C GLN A 213 16.00 10.24 3.41
N HIS A 214 16.54 10.39 2.20
CA HIS A 214 16.52 11.65 1.45
C HIS A 214 15.08 12.17 1.21
N LEU A 215 14.13 11.26 0.90
CA LEU A 215 12.71 11.59 0.80
C LEU A 215 12.11 12.07 2.14
N ASN A 216 12.47 11.42 3.25
CA ASN A 216 12.01 11.82 4.57
C ASN A 216 12.60 13.18 5.00
N ASP A 217 13.88 13.42 4.73
CA ASP A 217 14.55 14.68 5.04
C ASP A 217 13.90 15.86 4.28
N ALA A 218 13.51 15.63 3.02
CA ALA A 218 12.75 16.62 2.26
C ALA A 218 11.39 16.92 2.92
N CYS A 219 10.64 15.89 3.30
CA CYS A 219 9.36 16.06 4.01
C CYS A 219 9.53 16.82 5.33
N ALA A 220 10.58 16.52 6.11
CA ALA A 220 10.88 17.18 7.37
C ALA A 220 11.17 18.68 7.17
N LYS A 221 12.00 19.04 6.18
CA LYS A 221 12.31 20.43 5.82
C LYS A 221 11.05 21.20 5.40
N TRP A 222 10.18 20.59 4.60
CA TRP A 222 8.93 21.22 4.15
C TRP A 222 7.95 21.42 5.31
N LYS A 223 7.86 20.43 6.21
CA LYS A 223 7.02 20.50 7.41
C LYS A 223 7.44 21.65 8.32
N GLU A 224 8.72 21.81 8.59
CA GLU A 224 9.26 22.89 9.38
C GLU A 224 8.98 24.27 8.75
N LYS A 225 9.21 24.38 7.44
CA LYS A 225 9.02 25.63 6.69
C LYS A 225 7.57 26.09 6.61
N GLU A 226 6.64 25.17 6.36
CA GLU A 226 5.25 25.50 6.00
C GLU A 226 4.25 25.31 7.15
N ASN A 227 4.65 24.69 8.28
CA ASN A 227 3.75 24.23 9.35
C ASN A 227 2.61 23.33 8.84
N ILE A 228 2.91 22.58 7.77
CA ILE A 228 2.01 21.57 7.17
C ILE A 228 2.63 20.20 7.41
N ASP A 229 1.82 19.21 7.73
CA ASP A 229 2.31 17.88 8.05
C ASP A 229 2.63 17.06 6.79
N PHE A 230 3.77 17.35 6.15
CA PHE A 230 4.30 16.55 5.06
C PHE A 230 4.75 15.19 5.57
N SER A 231 4.40 14.12 4.85
CA SER A 231 4.72 12.76 5.25
C SER A 231 5.01 11.87 4.05
N LEU A 232 6.05 11.04 4.16
CA LEU A 232 6.41 10.07 3.12
C LEU A 232 5.43 8.91 3.13
N TYR A 233 4.89 8.58 1.95
CA TYR A 233 3.83 7.62 1.77
C TYR A 233 4.17 6.57 0.71
N GLY A 234 4.13 5.30 1.08
CA GLY A 234 4.18 4.18 0.15
C GLY A 234 2.93 4.13 -0.72
N THR A 235 2.88 4.94 -1.76
CA THR A 235 1.70 5.20 -2.59
C THR A 235 1.17 3.91 -3.23
N PRO A 236 -0.15 3.65 -3.22
CA PRO A 236 -0.72 2.45 -3.84
C PRO A 236 -0.67 2.43 -5.37
N ILE A 237 -0.31 3.48 -6.05
CA ILE A 237 -0.12 3.70 -7.50
C ILE A 237 -0.85 2.74 -8.47
N GLU A 238 -2.01 2.25 -8.17
CA GLU A 238 -2.81 1.25 -8.89
C GLU A 238 -2.60 1.19 -10.42
N SER A 239 -3.33 1.98 -11.22
CA SER A 239 -3.12 2.06 -12.67
C SER A 239 -1.88 2.88 -13.04
N THR A 240 -1.33 3.66 -12.12
CA THR A 240 -0.13 4.49 -12.34
C THR A 240 1.13 3.63 -12.54
N THR A 241 1.21 2.41 -11.99
CA THR A 241 2.30 1.48 -12.27
C THR A 241 2.44 1.21 -13.77
N TYR A 242 1.33 0.96 -14.45
CA TYR A 242 1.28 0.77 -15.90
C TYR A 242 1.59 2.07 -16.67
N LYS A 243 0.99 3.18 -16.25
CA LYS A 243 1.24 4.49 -16.87
C LYS A 243 2.71 4.89 -16.79
N PHE A 244 3.33 4.73 -15.62
CA PHE A 244 4.74 5.02 -15.43
C PHE A 244 5.62 4.11 -16.30
N ALA A 245 5.35 2.81 -16.33
CA ALA A 245 6.09 1.89 -17.20
C ALA A 245 6.04 2.30 -18.67
N LYS A 246 4.87 2.67 -19.19
CA LYS A 246 4.72 3.15 -20.57
C LYS A 246 5.48 4.44 -20.83
N CYS A 247 5.44 5.40 -19.91
CA CYS A 247 6.19 6.64 -20.03
C CYS A 247 7.70 6.40 -20.02
N LEU A 248 8.18 5.51 -19.13
CA LEU A 248 9.58 5.12 -19.05
C LEU A 248 10.05 4.43 -20.35
N GLN A 249 9.29 3.47 -20.86
CA GLN A 249 9.61 2.80 -22.12
C GLN A 249 9.66 3.78 -23.30
N LYS A 250 8.74 4.74 -23.36
CA LYS A 250 8.75 5.79 -24.41
C LYS A 250 9.99 6.68 -24.31
N ARG A 251 10.44 6.98 -23.10
CA ARG A 251 11.53 7.94 -22.84
C ARG A 251 12.92 7.30 -22.91
N PHE A 252 13.06 6.09 -22.37
CA PHE A 252 14.36 5.43 -22.19
C PHE A 252 14.50 4.10 -22.95
N GLY A 253 13.45 3.64 -23.62
CA GLY A 253 13.42 2.31 -24.23
C GLY A 253 13.19 1.21 -23.19
N LYS A 254 13.37 -0.04 -23.62
CA LYS A 254 13.30 -1.22 -22.73
C LYS A 254 14.70 -1.53 -22.21
N ILE A 255 14.86 -1.40 -20.90
CA ILE A 255 16.06 -1.75 -20.15
C ILE A 255 15.73 -2.98 -19.32
N GLU A 256 16.48 -4.07 -19.51
CA GLU A 256 16.24 -5.35 -18.84
C GLU A 256 16.23 -5.22 -17.31
N GLY A 257 15.18 -5.75 -16.69
CA GLY A 257 14.96 -5.70 -15.24
C GLY A 257 14.65 -4.30 -14.67
N VAL A 258 14.43 -3.28 -15.52
CA VAL A 258 14.16 -1.89 -15.10
C VAL A 258 12.93 -1.33 -15.80
N THR A 259 12.88 -1.32 -17.14
CA THR A 259 11.77 -0.74 -17.92
C THR A 259 11.18 -1.71 -18.94
N ASP A 260 11.58 -2.96 -18.93
CA ASP A 260 11.15 -4.00 -19.87
C ASP A 260 9.75 -4.55 -19.59
N LYS A 261 9.26 -4.41 -18.37
CA LYS A 261 7.91 -4.82 -17.96
C LYS A 261 6.86 -3.73 -18.25
N ASN A 262 5.58 -4.12 -18.33
CA ASN A 262 4.47 -3.18 -18.47
C ASN A 262 3.99 -2.60 -17.13
N TYR A 263 4.75 -2.78 -16.08
CA TYR A 263 4.53 -2.23 -14.74
C TYR A 263 5.88 -1.88 -14.11
N ILE A 264 5.84 -1.07 -13.07
CA ILE A 264 6.96 -0.86 -12.13
C ILE A 264 6.55 -1.31 -10.74
N THR A 265 7.52 -1.61 -9.90
CA THR A 265 7.27 -2.05 -8.53
C THR A 265 6.59 -0.96 -7.71
N ASN A 266 5.59 -1.36 -6.94
CA ASN A 266 4.89 -0.49 -6.03
C ASN A 266 5.80 -0.10 -4.86
N SER A 267 5.94 1.21 -4.61
CA SER A 267 6.72 1.77 -3.49
C SER A 267 8.06 1.06 -3.26
N TYR A 268 8.23 0.42 -2.09
CA TYR A 268 9.46 -0.26 -1.64
C TYR A 268 9.41 -1.78 -1.79
N HIS A 269 8.31 -2.35 -2.27
CA HIS A 269 8.14 -3.81 -2.27
C HIS A 269 9.27 -4.53 -2.98
N ILE A 270 9.56 -5.74 -2.51
CA ILE A 270 10.39 -6.69 -3.23
C ILE A 270 9.70 -6.99 -4.56
N HIS A 271 10.49 -7.08 -5.63
CA HIS A 271 9.94 -7.32 -6.97
C HIS A 271 9.17 -8.64 -6.99
N VAL A 272 7.99 -8.64 -7.62
CA VAL A 272 7.04 -9.76 -7.55
C VAL A 272 7.56 -11.08 -8.10
N THR A 273 8.64 -11.06 -8.88
CA THR A 273 9.31 -12.26 -9.42
C THR A 273 10.47 -12.76 -8.55
N GLU A 274 10.80 -12.07 -7.47
CA GLU A 274 11.92 -12.43 -6.61
C GLU A 274 11.49 -13.51 -5.61
N HIS A 275 12.18 -14.66 -5.64
CA HIS A 275 11.91 -15.76 -4.74
C HIS A 275 12.45 -15.47 -3.33
N ILE A 276 11.55 -15.30 -2.40
CA ILE A 276 11.82 -15.06 -0.99
C ILE A 276 10.69 -15.65 -0.16
N ASN A 277 10.99 -16.20 1.01
CA ASN A 277 9.92 -16.67 1.89
C ASN A 277 9.22 -15.51 2.62
N ALA A 278 8.02 -15.79 3.15
CA ALA A 278 7.17 -14.80 3.81
C ALA A 278 7.87 -14.07 4.97
N PHE A 279 8.61 -14.80 5.78
CA PHE A 279 9.25 -14.27 6.99
C PHE A 279 10.40 -13.31 6.64
N ASP A 280 11.27 -13.71 5.73
CA ASP A 280 12.38 -12.87 5.25
C ASP A 280 11.87 -11.66 4.51
N LYS A 281 10.82 -11.82 3.68
CA LYS A 281 10.16 -10.71 2.97
C LYS A 281 9.63 -9.66 3.94
N LEU A 282 8.85 -10.07 4.93
CA LEU A 282 8.25 -9.17 5.90
C LEU A 282 9.32 -8.49 6.77
N THR A 283 10.35 -9.23 7.17
CA THR A 283 11.50 -8.69 7.91
C THR A 283 12.24 -7.65 7.08
N PHE A 284 12.55 -7.95 5.83
CA PHE A 284 13.21 -7.01 4.93
C PHE A 284 12.38 -5.75 4.69
N GLU A 285 11.09 -5.89 4.38
CA GLU A 285 10.20 -4.78 4.10
C GLU A 285 9.88 -3.91 5.32
N SER A 286 10.01 -4.45 6.54
CA SER A 286 9.73 -3.72 7.80
C SER A 286 10.56 -2.44 7.93
N GLN A 287 11.83 -2.44 7.48
CA GLN A 287 12.70 -1.27 7.54
C GLN A 287 12.19 -0.12 6.66
N PHE A 288 11.55 -0.43 5.54
CA PHE A 288 10.97 0.58 4.64
C PHE A 288 9.61 1.09 5.14
N GLN A 289 8.84 0.27 5.86
CA GLN A 289 7.64 0.75 6.55
C GLN A 289 8.00 1.79 7.62
N LYS A 290 9.09 1.59 8.37
CA LYS A 290 9.62 2.58 9.32
C LYS A 290 9.96 3.91 8.64
N LEU A 291 10.46 3.85 7.41
CA LEU A 291 10.81 5.01 6.59
C LEU A 291 9.61 5.58 5.79
N SER A 292 8.41 5.06 5.97
CA SER A 292 7.19 5.52 5.30
C SER A 292 6.12 5.93 6.32
N PRO A 293 6.35 7.00 7.11
CA PRO A 293 5.46 7.38 8.22
C PRO A 293 4.06 7.78 7.76
N GLY A 294 3.87 8.24 6.53
CA GLY A 294 2.57 8.56 5.95
C GLY A 294 1.72 7.34 5.58
N GLY A 295 2.30 6.16 5.68
CA GLY A 295 1.61 4.90 5.46
C GLY A 295 2.31 3.97 4.49
N ALA A 296 2.17 2.70 4.76
CA ALA A 296 2.70 1.59 3.98
C ALA A 296 1.95 0.31 4.34
N ILE A 297 2.01 -0.68 3.48
CA ILE A 297 1.51 -2.03 3.73
C ILE A 297 2.42 -3.02 3.00
N SER A 298 2.65 -4.17 3.62
CA SER A 298 3.31 -5.30 2.96
C SER A 298 2.33 -6.43 2.73
N TYR A 299 2.59 -7.28 1.75
CA TYR A 299 1.73 -8.43 1.46
C TYR A 299 2.54 -9.69 1.22
N VAL A 300 1.93 -10.82 1.53
CA VAL A 300 2.47 -12.17 1.32
C VAL A 300 1.57 -12.89 0.35
N GLU A 301 2.10 -13.29 -0.80
CA GLU A 301 1.40 -14.18 -1.73
C GLU A 301 1.41 -15.61 -1.17
N VAL A 302 0.24 -16.16 -0.94
CA VAL A 302 0.08 -17.51 -0.38
C VAL A 302 -0.73 -18.42 -1.31
N PRO A 303 -0.46 -19.73 -1.29
CA PRO A 303 -1.33 -20.72 -1.95
C PRO A 303 -2.67 -20.84 -1.20
N ASP A 304 -3.46 -21.86 -1.53
CA ASP A 304 -4.59 -22.25 -0.69
C ASP A 304 -4.08 -22.70 0.69
N MET A 305 -4.49 -21.98 1.73
CA MET A 305 -4.05 -22.20 3.12
C MET A 305 -5.16 -22.79 3.99
N GLN A 306 -6.30 -23.21 3.42
CA GLN A 306 -7.45 -23.65 4.20
C GLN A 306 -7.13 -24.87 5.07
N ASP A 307 -6.24 -25.74 4.61
CA ASP A 307 -5.81 -26.94 5.32
C ASP A 307 -4.52 -26.75 6.15
N ASN A 308 -3.95 -25.54 6.15
CA ASN A 308 -2.71 -25.22 6.90
C ASN A 308 -2.84 -23.89 7.64
N ILE A 309 -3.76 -23.82 8.58
CA ILE A 309 -4.01 -22.62 9.40
C ILE A 309 -2.83 -22.29 10.31
N ASP A 310 -2.06 -23.28 10.74
CA ASP A 310 -0.89 -23.07 11.59
C ASP A 310 0.19 -22.24 10.90
N ALA A 311 0.38 -22.42 9.59
CA ALA A 311 1.30 -21.58 8.82
C ALA A 311 0.79 -20.11 8.74
N VAL A 312 -0.51 -19.90 8.61
CA VAL A 312 -1.12 -18.57 8.65
C VAL A 312 -0.91 -17.92 10.03
N LEU A 313 -1.14 -18.65 11.10
CA LEU A 313 -0.90 -18.18 12.47
C LEU A 313 0.57 -17.84 12.72
N ALA A 314 1.50 -18.63 12.18
CA ALA A 314 2.94 -18.34 12.26
C ALA A 314 3.29 -17.03 11.56
N VAL A 315 2.74 -16.77 10.36
CA VAL A 315 2.91 -15.48 9.66
C VAL A 315 2.30 -14.34 10.46
N MET A 316 1.10 -14.50 11.05
CA MET A 316 0.48 -13.48 11.89
C MET A 316 1.33 -13.15 13.11
N LYS A 317 1.92 -14.17 13.77
CA LYS A 317 2.86 -13.98 14.88
C LYS A 317 4.11 -13.21 14.45
N HIS A 318 4.63 -13.51 13.26
CA HIS A 318 5.76 -12.78 12.69
C HIS A 318 5.41 -11.31 12.38
N ILE A 319 4.22 -11.05 11.83
CA ILE A 319 3.71 -9.69 11.62
C ILE A 319 3.68 -8.93 12.96
N TYR A 320 3.09 -9.52 14.00
CA TYR A 320 3.02 -8.89 15.32
C TYR A 320 4.38 -8.45 15.85
N ASN A 321 5.42 -9.24 15.62
CA ASN A 321 6.75 -8.97 16.17
C ASN A 321 7.61 -8.03 15.33
N ASN A 322 7.40 -7.95 14.02
CA ASN A 322 8.41 -7.40 13.12
C ASN A 322 7.92 -6.28 12.20
N ILE A 323 6.63 -6.24 11.84
CA ILE A 323 6.15 -5.30 10.82
C ILE A 323 4.83 -4.66 11.21
N MET A 324 4.68 -3.37 10.96
CA MET A 324 3.53 -2.59 11.42
C MET A 324 2.21 -3.03 10.78
N TYR A 325 2.20 -3.26 9.45
CA TYR A 325 0.99 -3.49 8.69
C TYR A 325 1.23 -4.44 7.52
N ALA A 326 0.51 -5.54 7.49
CA ALA A 326 0.63 -6.53 6.43
C ALA A 326 -0.69 -7.24 6.13
N GLU A 327 -0.76 -7.87 4.96
CA GLU A 327 -1.89 -8.65 4.49
C GLU A 327 -1.46 -9.95 3.83
N LEU A 328 -2.37 -10.93 3.79
CA LEU A 328 -2.21 -12.19 3.09
C LEU A 328 -3.01 -12.15 1.77
N ASN A 329 -2.36 -12.57 0.71
CA ASN A 329 -2.90 -12.54 -0.64
C ASN A 329 -3.23 -13.96 -1.10
N THR A 330 -4.37 -14.45 -0.65
CA THR A 330 -4.94 -15.75 -1.05
C THR A 330 -5.63 -15.65 -2.41
N LYS A 331 -5.81 -16.78 -3.08
CA LYS A 331 -6.61 -16.86 -4.30
C LYS A 331 -8.04 -17.27 -3.93
N SER A 332 -9.02 -16.43 -4.21
CA SER A 332 -10.43 -16.67 -3.87
C SER A 332 -11.30 -16.30 -5.06
N ASP A 333 -11.19 -17.09 -6.12
CA ASP A 333 -11.93 -16.86 -7.36
C ASP A 333 -13.05 -17.89 -7.54
N TYR A 334 -14.02 -17.55 -8.39
CA TYR A 334 -15.15 -18.43 -8.70
C TYR A 334 -15.53 -18.30 -10.19
N CYS A 335 -15.71 -19.43 -10.85
CA CYS A 335 -16.28 -19.49 -12.21
C CYS A 335 -17.76 -19.80 -12.14
N MET A 336 -18.61 -18.87 -12.58
CA MET A 336 -20.06 -19.04 -12.56
C MET A 336 -20.57 -19.96 -13.68
N ALA A 337 -19.73 -20.26 -14.69
CA ALA A 337 -20.10 -21.15 -15.77
C ALA A 337 -20.05 -22.63 -15.36
N CYS A 338 -19.12 -23.02 -14.46
CA CYS A 338 -18.94 -24.42 -14.09
C CYS A 338 -18.91 -24.68 -12.58
N GLY A 339 -19.00 -23.63 -11.75
CA GLY A 339 -18.95 -23.76 -10.28
C GLY A 339 -17.55 -23.96 -9.70
N TYR A 340 -16.48 -23.77 -10.50
CA TYR A 340 -15.11 -23.88 -10.01
C TYR A 340 -14.83 -22.82 -8.93
N ASP A 341 -14.36 -23.25 -7.75
CA ASP A 341 -13.92 -22.42 -6.63
C ASP A 341 -12.40 -22.64 -6.46
N GLY A 342 -11.59 -21.66 -6.81
CA GLY A 342 -10.14 -21.75 -6.82
C GLY A 342 -9.51 -20.63 -7.66
N GLU A 343 -8.22 -20.77 -8.01
CA GLU A 343 -7.51 -19.74 -8.78
C GLU A 343 -7.87 -19.76 -10.27
N ILE A 344 -8.45 -18.68 -10.77
CA ILE A 344 -8.63 -18.42 -12.20
C ILE A 344 -7.29 -17.96 -12.80
N GLN A 345 -6.89 -18.60 -13.90
CA GLN A 345 -5.58 -18.43 -14.51
C GLN A 345 -5.51 -17.24 -15.46
N ILE A 346 -4.30 -16.71 -15.67
CA ILE A 346 -4.04 -15.68 -16.67
C ILE A 346 -3.22 -16.29 -17.80
N GLU A 347 -3.77 -16.26 -19.01
CA GLU A 347 -3.16 -16.81 -20.23
C GLU A 347 -2.94 -15.70 -21.27
N LYS A 348 -2.23 -16.02 -22.35
CA LYS A 348 -2.15 -15.15 -23.54
C LYS A 348 -3.15 -15.62 -24.59
N ASP A 349 -3.90 -14.68 -25.17
CA ASP A 349 -4.71 -14.95 -26.35
C ASP A 349 -3.85 -14.97 -27.64
N GLU A 350 -4.49 -15.20 -28.77
CA GLU A 350 -3.87 -15.29 -30.10
C GLU A 350 -3.11 -14.01 -30.48
N ASN A 351 -3.48 -12.87 -29.89
CA ASN A 351 -2.85 -11.56 -30.12
C ASN A 351 -1.80 -11.22 -29.07
N GLY A 352 -1.49 -12.16 -28.15
CA GLY A 352 -0.56 -11.98 -27.05
C GLY A 352 -1.09 -11.12 -25.90
N LYS A 353 -2.39 -10.78 -25.89
CA LYS A 353 -3.05 -10.07 -24.81
C LYS A 353 -3.31 -11.02 -23.63
N LEU A 354 -3.08 -10.55 -22.41
CA LEU A 354 -3.39 -11.31 -21.20
C LEU A 354 -4.89 -11.33 -20.96
N ILE A 355 -5.45 -12.53 -20.79
CA ILE A 355 -6.87 -12.83 -20.53
C ILE A 355 -7.01 -13.76 -19.35
N TRP A 356 -8.17 -13.72 -18.70
CA TRP A 356 -8.51 -14.62 -17.60
C TRP A 356 -9.25 -15.83 -18.13
N VAL A 357 -8.84 -17.02 -17.68
CA VAL A 357 -9.35 -18.31 -18.16
C VAL A 357 -9.62 -19.25 -17.00
N CYS A 358 -10.81 -19.80 -16.92
CA CYS A 358 -11.12 -20.83 -15.93
C CYS A 358 -10.35 -22.13 -16.24
N PRO A 359 -9.53 -22.67 -15.33
CA PRO A 359 -8.74 -23.87 -15.60
C PRO A 359 -9.61 -25.13 -15.71
N ASN A 360 -10.83 -25.11 -15.17
CA ASN A 360 -11.73 -26.26 -15.18
C ASN A 360 -12.56 -26.38 -16.48
N CYS A 361 -13.09 -25.26 -17.00
CA CYS A 361 -14.00 -25.32 -18.16
C CYS A 361 -13.56 -24.48 -19.35
N GLY A 362 -12.41 -23.78 -19.26
CA GLY A 362 -11.92 -22.92 -20.32
C GLY A 362 -12.74 -21.62 -20.54
N ASN A 363 -13.68 -21.29 -19.65
CA ASN A 363 -14.45 -20.06 -19.75
C ASN A 363 -13.54 -18.84 -19.79
N LYS A 364 -13.76 -17.92 -20.75
CA LYS A 364 -13.03 -16.66 -20.95
C LYS A 364 -13.92 -15.43 -20.77
N ASN A 365 -15.23 -15.66 -20.53
CA ASN A 365 -16.16 -14.55 -20.31
C ASN A 365 -16.01 -14.01 -18.89
N GLN A 366 -15.49 -12.78 -18.79
CA GLN A 366 -15.24 -12.10 -17.52
C GLN A 366 -16.53 -11.84 -16.71
N ASP A 367 -17.69 -11.67 -17.38
CA ASP A 367 -18.98 -11.48 -16.71
C ASP A 367 -19.46 -12.76 -15.99
N MET A 368 -18.86 -13.91 -16.32
CA MET A 368 -19.12 -15.21 -15.73
C MET A 368 -18.01 -15.65 -14.76
N MET A 369 -17.20 -14.70 -14.28
CA MET A 369 -16.14 -14.94 -13.32
C MET A 369 -16.22 -13.94 -12.16
N SER A 370 -15.83 -14.38 -10.98
CA SER A 370 -15.55 -13.54 -9.83
C SER A 370 -14.10 -13.71 -9.45
N VAL A 371 -13.27 -12.72 -9.72
CA VAL A 371 -11.83 -12.75 -9.45
C VAL A 371 -11.51 -11.69 -8.41
N ALA A 372 -10.88 -12.10 -7.32
CA ALA A 372 -10.45 -11.19 -6.26
C ALA A 372 -8.93 -11.19 -6.11
N ARG A 373 -8.31 -10.03 -6.20
CA ARG A 373 -6.86 -9.85 -6.01
C ARG A 373 -6.57 -8.60 -5.19
N ARG A 374 -5.56 -8.69 -4.37
CA ARG A 374 -4.96 -7.51 -3.74
C ARG A 374 -4.10 -6.79 -4.77
N THR A 375 -4.32 -5.50 -4.91
CA THR A 375 -3.58 -4.69 -5.87
C THR A 375 -2.92 -3.49 -5.26
N CYS A 376 -2.85 -3.31 -4.00
CA CYS A 376 -2.19 -2.19 -3.31
C CYS A 376 -2.85 -1.89 -1.95
N GLY A 377 -3.36 -2.91 -1.28
CA GLY A 377 -4.10 -2.77 -0.01
C GLY A 377 -5.62 -2.70 -0.20
N TYR A 378 -6.13 -2.53 -1.41
CA TYR A 378 -7.52 -2.80 -1.75
C TYR A 378 -7.67 -4.18 -2.39
N ILE A 379 -8.83 -4.80 -2.16
CA ILE A 379 -9.24 -5.98 -2.91
C ILE A 379 -9.94 -5.48 -4.18
N GLY A 380 -9.32 -5.72 -5.33
CA GLY A 380 -9.96 -5.52 -6.62
C GLY A 380 -10.80 -6.74 -6.97
N THR A 381 -12.03 -6.50 -7.37
CA THR A 381 -12.99 -7.51 -7.87
C THR A 381 -13.33 -7.30 -9.34
N GLN A 382 -12.67 -6.34 -9.98
CA GLN A 382 -12.79 -6.02 -11.39
C GLN A 382 -11.51 -6.40 -12.12
N PHE A 383 -11.59 -6.53 -13.44
CA PHE A 383 -10.43 -6.84 -14.25
C PHE A 383 -9.56 -5.59 -14.47
N TRP A 384 -8.26 -5.80 -14.61
CA TRP A 384 -7.25 -4.75 -14.60
C TRP A 384 -6.66 -4.49 -15.98
N ASN A 385 -5.92 -3.39 -16.14
CA ASN A 385 -5.13 -3.12 -17.33
C ASN A 385 -4.03 -4.19 -17.52
N GLN A 386 -3.47 -4.27 -18.74
CA GLN A 386 -2.49 -5.29 -19.12
C GLN A 386 -1.23 -5.29 -18.25
N GLY A 387 -0.78 -4.12 -17.77
CA GLY A 387 0.38 -4.04 -16.88
C GLY A 387 0.10 -4.64 -15.51
N ARG A 388 -1.04 -4.31 -14.91
CA ARG A 388 -1.42 -4.91 -13.62
C ARG A 388 -1.73 -6.42 -13.76
N THR A 389 -2.35 -6.82 -14.85
CA THR A 389 -2.58 -8.25 -15.14
C THR A 389 -1.27 -9.00 -15.30
N GLN A 390 -0.27 -8.42 -15.95
CA GLN A 390 1.07 -8.99 -16.05
C GLN A 390 1.73 -9.11 -14.66
N GLU A 391 1.68 -8.06 -13.85
CA GLU A 391 2.24 -8.07 -12.50
C GLU A 391 1.60 -9.15 -11.63
N ILE A 392 0.27 -9.30 -11.66
CA ILE A 392 -0.45 -10.36 -10.93
C ILE A 392 -0.02 -11.77 -11.42
N LYS A 393 0.13 -11.94 -12.72
CA LYS A 393 0.57 -13.21 -13.31
C LYS A 393 1.98 -13.62 -12.89
N GLU A 394 2.86 -12.64 -12.74
CA GLU A 394 4.27 -12.86 -12.45
C GLU A 394 4.58 -13.00 -10.95
N ARG A 395 3.59 -12.84 -10.07
CA ARG A 395 3.79 -12.98 -8.62
C ARG A 395 4.18 -14.38 -8.24
N VAL A 396 5.30 -14.50 -7.51
CA VAL A 396 5.72 -15.76 -6.90
C VAL A 396 5.08 -15.95 -5.52
N LEU A 397 4.89 -17.21 -5.12
CA LEU A 397 4.41 -17.55 -3.78
C LEU A 397 5.53 -17.39 -2.75
N HIS A 398 5.16 -17.03 -1.51
CA HIS A 398 6.08 -16.82 -0.41
C HIS A 398 5.95 -17.89 0.70
N LEU A 399 4.94 -18.77 0.61
CA LEU A 399 4.74 -19.94 1.48
C LEU A 399 4.63 -21.21 0.65
#